data_c8d0fa208636386f66403714ff62bcf1
#
_entry.id   c8d0fa208636386f66403714ff62bcf1
#
_cell.length_a   1.000
_cell.length_b   1.000
_cell.length_c   1.000
_cell.angle_alpha   90.00
_cell.angle_beta   90.00
_cell.angle_gamma   90.00
#
_symmetry.space_group_name_H-M   'P 1'
#
loop_
_entity.id
_entity.type
_entity.pdbx_description
1 polymer ?
#
loop_
_entity_poly.entity_id
_entity_poly.type
_entity_poly.pdbx_seq_one_letter_code
_entity_poly.pdbx_strand_id
1 'polypeptide(L)'
;MDVIDIRRLGPADGDVIRELAEAEPRTTLLDDPDTIFLVAFDGQQPVGFTFGYELDRRHGDERMLFVYELDVDEAYRRQGIGTRLMQELLRLAEADGITDAFVLTDPDNAAANGVYEKVGGHATPAVMWEYRS
;
A
#
# COMPACT_ATOMS: atom_id res chain seq x y z
N MET A 1 -16.69 -9.73 -17.72
CA MET A 1 -15.56 -8.88 -17.36
C MET A 1 -15.69 -8.49 -15.90
N ASP A 2 -14.70 -8.88 -15.13
CA ASP A 2 -14.75 -8.64 -13.67
C ASP A 2 -14.50 -7.16 -13.38
N VAL A 3 -15.36 -6.60 -12.54
CA VAL A 3 -15.19 -5.23 -12.07
C VAL A 3 -14.44 -5.29 -10.75
N ILE A 4 -13.22 -4.75 -10.78
CA ILE A 4 -12.41 -4.66 -9.57
C ILE A 4 -12.71 -3.36 -8.85
N ASP A 5 -13.09 -3.47 -7.59
CA ASP A 5 -13.47 -2.36 -6.74
C ASP A 5 -12.37 -2.14 -5.69
N ILE A 6 -11.90 -0.89 -5.55
CA ILE A 6 -10.88 -0.56 -4.57
C ILE A 6 -11.54 0.21 -3.43
N ARG A 7 -11.38 -0.32 -2.21
CA ARG A 7 -11.99 0.27 -1.01
C ARG A 7 -10.93 0.49 0.08
N ARG A 8 -11.09 1.59 0.79
CA ARG A 8 -10.28 1.87 1.98
C ARG A 8 -10.89 1.16 3.18
N LEU A 9 -10.07 0.43 3.92
CA LEU A 9 -10.50 -0.21 5.16
C LEU A 9 -10.48 0.77 6.32
N GLY A 10 -11.46 0.61 7.22
CA GLY A 10 -11.53 1.33 8.49
C GLY A 10 -11.52 0.35 9.67
N PRO A 11 -11.70 0.86 10.91
CA PRO A 11 -11.62 0.04 12.11
C PRO A 11 -12.59 -1.15 12.16
N ALA A 12 -13.72 -1.07 11.44
CA ALA A 12 -14.70 -2.14 11.39
C ALA A 12 -14.33 -3.28 10.43
N ASP A 13 -13.25 -3.13 9.65
CA ASP A 13 -12.90 -4.05 8.55
C ASP A 13 -11.85 -5.07 8.91
N GLY A 14 -11.66 -5.37 10.20
CA GLY A 14 -10.65 -6.34 10.64
C GLY A 14 -10.76 -7.71 10.00
N ASP A 15 -11.98 -8.14 9.64
CA ASP A 15 -12.21 -9.43 8.99
C ASP A 15 -11.52 -9.54 7.63
N VAL A 16 -11.42 -8.43 6.89
CA VAL A 16 -10.73 -8.41 5.60
C VAL A 16 -9.23 -8.65 5.79
N ILE A 17 -8.65 -8.05 6.82
CA ILE A 17 -7.23 -8.27 7.14
C ILE A 17 -6.98 -9.73 7.50
N ARG A 18 -7.89 -10.36 8.25
CA ARG A 18 -7.77 -11.78 8.58
C ARG A 18 -7.76 -12.66 7.33
N GLU A 19 -8.58 -12.31 6.34
CA GLU A 19 -8.63 -13.03 5.07
C GLU A 19 -7.34 -12.90 4.26
N LEU A 20 -6.68 -11.74 4.35
CA LEU A 20 -5.44 -11.47 3.63
C LEU A 20 -4.20 -11.99 4.36
N ALA A 21 -4.29 -12.25 5.64
CA ALA A 21 -3.13 -12.58 6.47
C ALA A 21 -2.63 -13.99 6.21
N GLU A 22 -1.32 -14.14 6.11
CA GLU A 22 -0.64 -15.43 6.00
C GLU A 22 -0.15 -15.92 7.37
N ALA A 23 -0.30 -15.11 8.40
CA ALA A 23 0.07 -15.38 9.78
C ALA A 23 -0.96 -14.73 10.71
N GLU A 24 -0.69 -14.70 12.00
CA GLU A 24 -1.57 -14.05 12.96
C GLU A 24 -1.82 -12.59 12.58
N PRO A 25 -3.06 -12.19 12.30
CA PRO A 25 -3.35 -10.84 11.81
C PRO A 25 -3.26 -9.82 12.92
N ARG A 26 -2.78 -8.62 12.56
CA ARG A 26 -2.85 -7.47 13.43
C ARG A 26 -3.84 -6.46 12.85
N THR A 27 -5.04 -6.49 13.37
CA THR A 27 -6.13 -5.66 12.85
C THR A 27 -6.14 -4.25 13.41
N THR A 28 -5.44 -4.03 14.53
CA THR A 28 -5.39 -2.73 15.20
C THR A 28 -4.72 -1.63 14.38
N LEU A 29 -3.97 -2.00 13.34
CA LEU A 29 -3.40 -1.00 12.43
C LEU A 29 -4.49 -0.15 11.75
N LEU A 30 -5.71 -0.68 11.62
CA LEU A 30 -6.84 0.06 11.05
C LEU A 30 -7.44 1.10 12.01
N ASP A 31 -7.06 1.06 13.28
CA ASP A 31 -7.54 2.02 14.27
C ASP A 31 -6.81 3.36 14.18
N ASP A 32 -5.65 3.38 13.54
CA ASP A 32 -4.84 4.60 13.37
C ASP A 32 -5.30 5.34 12.11
N PRO A 33 -5.81 6.58 12.24
CA PRO A 33 -6.27 7.34 11.08
C PRO A 33 -5.13 7.71 10.12
N ASP A 34 -3.87 7.62 10.54
CA ASP A 34 -2.72 7.87 9.70
C ASP A 34 -2.29 6.64 8.90
N THR A 35 -2.95 5.50 9.10
CA THR A 35 -2.77 4.31 8.28
C THR A 35 -3.78 4.33 7.15
N ILE A 36 -3.31 4.16 5.93
CA ILE A 36 -4.18 4.02 4.76
C ILE A 36 -4.05 2.58 4.27
N PHE A 37 -5.11 1.81 4.38
CA PHE A 37 -5.15 0.42 3.93
C PHE A 37 -6.20 0.28 2.83
N LEU A 38 -5.76 -0.09 1.63
CA LEU A 38 -6.63 -0.24 0.46
C LEU A 38 -6.67 -1.69 0.02
N VAL A 39 -7.85 -2.16 -0.32
CA VAL A 39 -8.06 -3.52 -0.81
C VAL A 39 -8.79 -3.47 -2.14
N ALA A 40 -8.32 -4.25 -3.08
CA ALA A 40 -9.01 -4.50 -4.34
C ALA A 40 -9.87 -5.74 -4.18
N PHE A 41 -11.13 -5.62 -4.56
CA PHE A 41 -12.11 -6.71 -4.46
C PHE A 41 -12.59 -7.12 -5.83
N ASP A 42 -12.70 -8.42 -6.03
CA ASP A 42 -13.49 -9.01 -7.10
C ASP A 42 -14.78 -9.50 -6.46
N GLY A 43 -15.87 -8.72 -6.62
CA GLY A 43 -17.06 -8.96 -5.84
C GLY A 43 -16.79 -8.76 -4.35
N GLN A 44 -16.88 -9.82 -3.57
CA GLN A 44 -16.58 -9.80 -2.14
C GLN A 44 -15.23 -10.41 -1.80
N GLN A 45 -14.50 -10.89 -2.81
CA GLN A 45 -13.20 -11.54 -2.60
C GLN A 45 -12.07 -10.53 -2.68
N PRO A 46 -11.25 -10.39 -1.61
CA PRO A 46 -10.04 -9.57 -1.69
C PRO A 46 -9.03 -10.23 -2.63
N VAL A 47 -8.50 -9.48 -3.57
CA VAL A 47 -7.56 -10.00 -4.58
C VAL A 47 -6.24 -9.23 -4.63
N GLY A 48 -6.13 -8.16 -3.85
CA GLY A 48 -4.91 -7.39 -3.75
C GLY A 48 -5.05 -6.31 -2.70
N PHE A 49 -3.92 -5.80 -2.24
CA PHE A 49 -3.93 -4.73 -1.25
C PHE A 49 -2.65 -3.90 -1.31
N THR A 50 -2.73 -2.73 -0.76
CA THR A 50 -1.57 -1.90 -0.42
C THR A 50 -1.89 -1.14 0.86
N PHE A 51 -0.86 -0.85 1.62
CA PHE A 51 -1.02 0.05 2.74
C PHE A 51 0.22 0.85 3.01
N GLY A 52 0.02 2.00 3.65
CA GLY A 52 1.07 2.90 4.00
C GLY A 52 0.73 3.70 5.25
N TYR A 53 1.74 4.35 5.76
CA TYR A 53 1.67 5.15 6.97
C TYR A 53 1.99 6.60 6.65
N GLU A 54 1.13 7.50 7.10
CA GLU A 54 1.42 8.93 7.03
C GLU A 54 2.27 9.28 8.24
N LEU A 55 3.50 9.71 8.00
CA LEU A 55 4.49 9.92 9.05
C LEU A 55 4.80 11.40 9.22
N ASP A 56 4.92 11.82 10.47
CA ASP A 56 5.37 13.17 10.79
C ASP A 56 6.87 13.30 10.54
N ARG A 57 7.26 14.45 10.03
CA ARG A 57 8.66 14.83 9.97
C ARG A 57 8.96 15.72 11.17
N ARG A 58 10.24 15.90 11.48
CA ARG A 58 10.67 16.76 12.58
C ARG A 58 10.46 18.26 12.29
N HIS A 59 10.10 18.62 11.07
CA HIS A 59 9.92 20.01 10.65
C HIS A 59 8.45 20.31 10.40
N GLY A 60 7.89 21.23 11.19
CA GLY A 60 6.61 21.87 10.95
C GLY A 60 5.47 20.96 10.54
N ASP A 61 4.76 21.36 9.52
CA ASP A 61 3.58 20.65 9.05
C ASP A 61 3.90 19.61 7.98
N GLU A 62 5.16 19.39 7.67
CA GLU A 62 5.55 18.43 6.65
C GLU A 62 5.36 17.00 7.13
N ARG A 63 4.71 16.22 6.29
CA ARG A 63 4.48 14.80 6.51
C ARG A 63 4.89 14.04 5.25
N MET A 64 5.06 12.73 5.38
CA MET A 64 5.37 11.88 4.24
C MET A 64 4.60 10.57 4.33
N LEU A 65 4.39 9.93 3.20
CA LEU A 65 3.78 8.61 3.13
C LEU A 65 4.87 7.55 3.00
N PHE A 66 4.88 6.59 3.90
CA PHE A 66 5.68 5.39 3.76
C PHE A 66 4.78 4.27 3.26
N VAL A 67 4.94 3.87 2.00
CA VAL A 67 4.23 2.72 1.43
C VAL A 67 4.93 1.47 1.96
N TYR A 68 4.21 0.70 2.76
CA TYR A 68 4.82 -0.44 3.43
C TYR A 68 4.76 -1.71 2.57
N GLU A 69 3.61 -1.99 1.96
CA GLU A 69 3.42 -3.23 1.23
C GLU A 69 2.44 -3.05 0.07
N LEU A 70 2.69 -3.78 -1.01
CA LEU A 70 1.78 -3.90 -2.15
C LEU A 70 1.82 -5.35 -2.59
N ASP A 71 0.66 -5.99 -2.70
CA ASP A 71 0.57 -7.35 -3.21
C ASP A 71 -0.73 -7.54 -3.99
N VAL A 72 -0.68 -8.36 -5.03
CA VAL A 72 -1.82 -8.73 -5.85
C VAL A 72 -1.75 -10.24 -6.05
N ASP A 73 -2.87 -10.93 -5.86
CA ASP A 73 -2.97 -12.37 -6.08
C ASP A 73 -2.47 -12.74 -7.47
N GLU A 74 -1.73 -13.82 -7.57
CA GLU A 74 -1.10 -14.21 -8.83
C GLU A 74 -2.10 -14.33 -9.98
N ALA A 75 -3.28 -14.87 -9.70
CA ALA A 75 -4.35 -15.04 -10.70
C ALA A 75 -4.89 -13.71 -11.24
N TYR A 76 -4.66 -12.62 -10.52
CA TYR A 76 -5.17 -11.29 -10.86
C TYR A 76 -4.08 -10.32 -11.33
N ARG A 77 -2.85 -10.80 -11.46
CA ARG A 77 -1.74 -9.97 -11.93
C ARG A 77 -1.86 -9.63 -13.41
N ARG A 78 -1.14 -8.59 -13.84
CA ARG A 78 -1.10 -8.08 -15.23
C ARG A 78 -2.42 -7.50 -15.71
N GLN A 79 -3.27 -7.06 -14.78
CA GLN A 79 -4.55 -6.43 -15.08
C GLN A 79 -4.60 -4.96 -14.62
N GLY A 80 -3.48 -4.44 -14.15
CA GLY A 80 -3.39 -3.06 -13.70
C GLY A 80 -3.91 -2.81 -12.28
N ILE A 81 -4.20 -3.87 -11.51
CA ILE A 81 -4.74 -3.73 -10.16
C ILE A 81 -3.72 -3.06 -9.23
N GLY A 82 -2.46 -3.50 -9.26
CA GLY A 82 -1.39 -2.89 -8.46
C GLY A 82 -1.21 -1.41 -8.76
N THR A 83 -1.27 -1.06 -10.04
CA THR A 83 -1.18 0.34 -10.49
C THR A 83 -2.35 1.16 -9.92
N ARG A 84 -3.57 0.63 -9.99
CA ARG A 84 -4.75 1.32 -9.45
C ARG A 84 -4.67 1.48 -7.93
N LEU A 85 -4.21 0.46 -7.23
CA LEU A 85 -4.00 0.53 -5.78
C LEU A 85 -3.01 1.63 -5.41
N MET A 86 -1.88 1.69 -6.10
CA MET A 86 -0.87 2.71 -5.83
C MET A 86 -1.36 4.12 -6.19
N GLN A 87 -2.05 4.26 -7.31
CA GLN A 87 -2.61 5.56 -7.70
C GLN A 87 -3.59 6.07 -6.65
N GLU A 88 -4.46 5.21 -6.14
CA GLU A 88 -5.43 5.58 -5.13
C GLU A 88 -4.75 5.92 -3.79
N LEU A 89 -3.73 5.15 -3.40
CA LEU A 89 -2.98 5.42 -2.18
C LEU A 89 -2.31 6.80 -2.24
N LEU A 90 -1.65 7.11 -3.35
CA LEU A 90 -1.00 8.40 -3.54
C LEU A 90 -2.01 9.54 -3.59
N ARG A 91 -3.17 9.31 -4.21
CA ARG A 91 -4.24 10.29 -4.28
C ARG A 91 -4.78 10.65 -2.88
N LEU A 92 -4.99 9.64 -2.04
CA LEU A 92 -5.49 9.86 -0.67
C LEU A 92 -4.46 10.61 0.17
N ALA A 93 -3.18 10.27 0.04
CA ALA A 93 -2.13 10.99 0.75
C ALA A 93 -2.05 12.46 0.29
N GLU A 94 -2.16 12.70 -1.01
CA GLU A 94 -2.17 14.06 -1.55
C GLU A 94 -3.36 14.86 -1.05
N ALA A 95 -4.52 14.24 -0.92
CA ALA A 95 -5.72 14.87 -0.35
C ALA A 95 -5.49 15.30 1.11
N ASP A 96 -4.59 14.61 1.82
CA ASP A 96 -4.18 14.96 3.18
C ASP A 96 -3.01 15.97 3.21
N GLY A 97 -2.63 16.51 2.06
CA GLY A 97 -1.55 17.48 1.94
C GLY A 97 -0.16 16.87 1.83
N ILE A 98 -0.05 15.57 1.62
CA ILE A 98 1.23 14.85 1.54
C ILE A 98 1.64 14.70 0.09
N THR A 99 2.80 15.26 -0.26
CA THR A 99 3.34 15.20 -1.62
C THR A 99 4.57 14.33 -1.75
N ASP A 100 5.15 13.92 -0.63
CA ASP A 100 6.33 13.05 -0.63
C ASP A 100 5.95 11.65 -0.16
N ALA A 101 6.34 10.66 -0.93
CA ALA A 101 6.11 9.26 -0.60
C ALA A 101 7.35 8.44 -0.95
N PHE A 102 7.58 7.37 -0.22
CA PHE A 102 8.64 6.43 -0.55
C PHE A 102 8.18 5.00 -0.27
N VAL A 103 8.83 4.07 -0.97
CA VAL A 103 8.64 2.63 -0.79
C VAL A 103 10.01 1.96 -0.94
N LEU A 104 10.23 0.92 -0.14
CA LEU A 104 11.42 0.09 -0.25
C LEU A 104 11.04 -1.22 -0.96
N THR A 105 11.84 -1.61 -1.93
CA THR A 105 11.60 -2.83 -2.69
C THR A 105 12.93 -3.49 -3.05
N ASP A 106 12.87 -4.79 -3.30
CA ASP A 106 14.00 -5.54 -3.79
C ASP A 106 14.22 -5.21 -5.27
N PRO A 107 15.46 -4.95 -5.71
CA PRO A 107 15.74 -4.72 -7.13
C PRO A 107 15.27 -5.85 -8.05
N ASP A 108 15.17 -7.07 -7.53
CA ASP A 108 14.75 -8.25 -8.30
C ASP A 108 13.23 -8.38 -8.40
N ASN A 109 12.47 -7.58 -7.67
CA ASN A 109 11.01 -7.62 -7.73
C ASN A 109 10.50 -6.81 -8.92
N ALA A 110 10.57 -7.40 -10.11
CA ALA A 110 10.22 -6.73 -11.36
C ALA A 110 8.75 -6.26 -11.39
N ALA A 111 7.85 -7.06 -10.82
CA ALA A 111 6.43 -6.73 -10.81
C ALA A 111 6.15 -5.45 -10.01
N ALA A 112 6.65 -5.37 -8.78
CA ALA A 112 6.47 -4.20 -7.93
C ALA A 112 7.19 -2.98 -8.51
N ASN A 113 8.43 -3.14 -8.95
CA ASN A 113 9.20 -2.05 -9.53
C ASN A 113 8.53 -1.47 -10.77
N GLY A 114 7.92 -2.33 -11.59
CA GLY A 114 7.17 -1.89 -12.76
C GLY A 114 5.97 -1.02 -12.39
N VAL A 115 5.27 -1.37 -11.32
CA VAL A 115 4.15 -0.56 -10.82
C VAL A 115 4.65 0.80 -10.34
N TYR A 116 5.71 0.83 -9.52
CA TYR A 116 6.22 2.07 -8.95
C TYR A 116 6.70 3.03 -10.03
N GLU A 117 7.40 2.53 -11.04
CA GLU A 117 7.83 3.32 -12.17
C GLU A 117 6.62 3.87 -12.96
N LYS A 118 5.64 3.02 -13.19
CA LYS A 118 4.45 3.38 -13.97
C LYS A 118 3.63 4.50 -13.31
N VAL A 119 3.61 4.55 -11.98
CA VAL A 119 2.90 5.61 -11.25
C VAL A 119 3.76 6.85 -11.02
N GLY A 120 4.92 6.95 -11.65
CA GLY A 120 5.76 8.14 -11.66
C GLY A 120 6.90 8.16 -10.65
N GLY A 121 7.20 7.02 -10.03
CA GLY A 121 8.29 6.93 -9.07
C GLY A 121 9.67 6.97 -9.72
N HIS A 122 10.66 7.40 -8.95
CA HIS A 122 12.06 7.42 -9.34
C HIS A 122 12.86 6.55 -8.37
N ALA A 123 13.59 5.59 -8.91
CA ALA A 123 14.45 4.74 -8.11
C ALA A 123 15.71 5.50 -7.68
N THR A 124 16.02 5.44 -6.40
CA THR A 124 17.23 6.05 -5.82
C THR A 124 18.02 4.96 -5.12
N PRO A 125 19.33 4.85 -5.33
CA PRO A 125 20.13 3.89 -4.59
C PRO A 125 20.10 4.17 -3.10
N ALA A 126 19.90 3.10 -2.31
CA ALA A 126 19.85 3.21 -0.86
C ALA A 126 20.41 1.92 -0.25
N VAL A 127 20.82 2.00 1.00
CA VAL A 127 21.24 0.84 1.78
C VAL A 127 20.25 0.69 2.94
N MET A 128 19.71 -0.52 3.07
CA MET A 128 18.85 -0.85 4.21
C MET A 128 19.71 -1.52 5.29
N TRP A 129 19.69 -0.96 6.48
CA TRP A 129 20.33 -1.56 7.66
C TRP A 129 19.23 -2.23 8.49
N GLU A 130 19.42 -3.50 8.77
CA GLU A 130 18.46 -4.28 9.54
C GLU A 130 19.04 -4.63 10.90
N TYR A 131 18.20 -4.57 11.94
CA TYR A 131 18.58 -4.95 13.30
C TYR A 131 17.61 -6.02 13.76
N ARG A 132 18.15 -7.12 14.21
CA ARG A 132 17.35 -8.26 14.71
C ARG A 132 17.89 -8.69 16.05
N SER A 133 17.00 -8.95 17.00
CA SER A 133 17.35 -9.47 18.30
C SER A 133 17.22 -10.99 18.36
#